data_0eecb8afbbe469a7f57895bd8ddc754d
#
_entry.id   0eecb8afbbe469a7f57895bd8ddc754d
#
_cell.length_a   1.000
_cell.length_b   1.000
_cell.length_c   1.000
_cell.angle_alpha   90.00
_cell.angle_beta   90.00
_cell.angle_gamma   90.00
#
_symmetry.space_group_name_H-M   'P 1'
#
loop_
_entity.id
_entity.type
_entity.pdbx_description
1 polymer ?
#
loop_
_entity_poly.entity_id
_entity_poly.type
_entity_poly.pdbx_seq_one_letter_code
_entity_poly.pdbx_strand_id
1 'polypeptide(L)'
;MYEKFQDIPEVLSNAYELSKKCNLEIETGIYVLPDFETPLNKSAADHLIELSKNKLKEKIKNLSDDDKVKYADRLDFELNVISKMGYSGYFLVVSDFVNWAQEN
;
A
#
# COMPACT_ATOMS: atom_id res chain seq x y z
N MET A 1 -34.25 -14.20 21.15
CA MET A 1 -34.49 -12.75 21.20
C MET A 1 -35.92 -12.43 21.70
N TYR A 2 -36.95 -13.05 21.18
CA TYR A 2 -38.34 -12.86 21.63
C TYR A 2 -38.52 -12.97 23.15
N GLU A 3 -37.98 -14.02 23.76
CA GLU A 3 -38.05 -14.27 25.20
C GLU A 3 -37.43 -13.16 26.08
N LYS A 4 -36.42 -12.45 25.54
CA LYS A 4 -35.72 -11.40 26.30
C LYS A 4 -36.39 -10.02 26.21
N PHE A 5 -37.30 -9.84 25.26
CA PHE A 5 -37.95 -8.55 24.99
C PHE A 5 -39.49 -8.68 24.96
N GLN A 6 -40.03 -9.61 25.77
CA GLN A 6 -41.49 -9.83 25.86
C GLN A 6 -42.24 -8.60 26.37
N ASP A 7 -41.56 -7.81 27.22
CA ASP A 7 -42.15 -6.61 27.83
C ASP A 7 -42.21 -5.42 26.85
N ILE A 8 -41.45 -5.48 25.74
CA ILE A 8 -41.36 -4.40 24.74
C ILE A 8 -41.37 -5.02 23.33
N PRO A 9 -42.49 -5.54 22.85
CA PRO A 9 -42.58 -6.21 21.55
C PRO A 9 -42.21 -5.30 20.36
N GLU A 10 -42.38 -3.99 20.50
CA GLU A 10 -42.05 -3.00 19.47
C GLU A 10 -40.56 -2.93 19.18
N VAL A 11 -39.68 -3.36 20.09
CA VAL A 11 -38.21 -3.39 19.86
C VAL A 11 -37.86 -4.26 18.65
N LEU A 12 -38.53 -5.41 18.52
CA LEU A 12 -38.26 -6.34 17.41
C LEU A 12 -38.80 -5.84 16.09
N SER A 13 -40.01 -5.25 16.08
CA SER A 13 -40.57 -4.66 14.86
C SER A 13 -39.80 -3.43 14.43
N ASN A 14 -39.34 -2.58 15.35
CA ASN A 14 -38.55 -1.41 15.06
C ASN A 14 -37.13 -1.79 14.52
N ALA A 15 -36.51 -2.84 15.07
CA ALA A 15 -35.25 -3.34 14.56
C ALA A 15 -35.37 -3.84 13.11
N TYR A 16 -36.49 -4.52 12.79
CA TYR A 16 -36.78 -4.97 11.44
C TYR A 16 -37.04 -3.80 10.48
N GLU A 17 -37.84 -2.80 10.89
CA GLU A 17 -38.07 -1.60 10.07
C GLU A 17 -36.78 -0.77 9.88
N LEU A 18 -35.94 -0.71 10.91
CA LEU A 18 -34.62 -0.05 10.79
C LEU A 18 -33.74 -0.77 9.80
N SER A 19 -33.69 -2.10 9.81
CA SER A 19 -32.88 -2.87 8.86
C SER A 19 -33.26 -2.62 7.40
N LYS A 20 -34.53 -2.37 7.12
CA LYS A 20 -34.97 -2.00 5.75
C LYS A 20 -34.51 -0.63 5.29
N LYS A 21 -34.16 0.26 6.21
CA LYS A 21 -33.63 1.61 5.89
C LYS A 21 -32.13 1.59 5.66
N CYS A 22 -31.43 0.53 6.06
CA CYS A 22 -29.99 0.37 5.86
C CYS A 22 -29.73 -0.27 4.49
N ASN A 23 -29.51 0.55 3.48
CA ASN A 23 -29.26 0.11 2.09
C ASN A 23 -27.84 0.48 1.63
N LEU A 24 -26.88 0.43 2.55
CA LEU A 24 -25.48 0.69 2.22
C LEU A 24 -24.87 -0.57 1.59
N GLU A 25 -24.45 -0.45 0.35
CA GLU A 25 -23.60 -1.43 -0.33
C GLU A 25 -22.14 -0.99 -0.19
N ILE A 26 -21.32 -1.83 0.41
CA ILE A 26 -19.87 -1.61 0.53
C ILE A 26 -19.21 -2.41 -0.57
N GLU A 27 -18.57 -1.72 -1.50
CA GLU A 27 -17.74 -2.36 -2.51
C GLU A 27 -16.53 -3.00 -1.83
N THR A 28 -16.42 -4.32 -1.96
CA THR A 28 -15.31 -5.10 -1.40
C THR A 28 -14.38 -5.60 -2.48
N GLY A 29 -13.12 -5.85 -2.11
CA GLY A 29 -12.12 -6.35 -3.07
C GLY A 29 -11.40 -5.28 -3.87
N ILE A 30 -11.68 -3.99 -3.62
CA ILE A 30 -10.93 -2.89 -4.21
C ILE A 30 -9.83 -2.49 -3.24
N TYR A 31 -8.58 -2.66 -3.69
CA TYR A 31 -7.42 -2.17 -2.95
C TYR A 31 -7.20 -0.69 -3.28
N VAL A 32 -7.56 0.19 -2.36
CA VAL A 32 -7.28 1.62 -2.48
C VAL A 32 -5.93 1.89 -1.83
N LEU A 33 -4.89 2.01 -2.66
CA LEU A 33 -3.59 2.50 -2.22
C LEU A 33 -3.54 4.00 -2.45
N PRO A 34 -2.96 4.79 -1.53
CA PRO A 34 -2.78 6.21 -1.76
C PRO A 34 -1.83 6.43 -2.93
N ASP A 35 -2.16 7.40 -3.78
CA ASP A 35 -1.27 7.84 -4.84
C ASP A 35 -0.08 8.60 -4.23
N PHE A 36 1.12 8.21 -4.63
CA PHE A 36 2.34 8.91 -4.25
C PHE A 36 2.62 10.02 -5.26
N GLU A 37 2.74 11.26 -4.79
CA GLU A 37 3.10 12.39 -5.64
C GLU A 37 4.55 12.27 -6.12
N THR A 38 4.71 12.02 -7.42
CA THR A 38 6.02 11.89 -8.04
C THR A 38 6.47 13.20 -8.66
N PRO A 39 7.76 13.54 -8.58
CA PRO A 39 8.30 14.72 -9.26
C PRO A 39 8.15 14.61 -10.78
N LEU A 40 7.89 15.75 -11.46
CA LEU A 40 7.95 15.86 -12.91
C LEU A 40 7.03 14.91 -13.69
N ASN A 41 5.87 14.57 -13.18
CA ASN A 41 4.91 13.65 -13.82
C ASN A 41 5.48 12.26 -14.20
N LYS A 42 6.50 11.79 -13.46
CA LYS A 42 7.01 10.42 -13.62
C LYS A 42 6.00 9.42 -13.07
N SER A 43 5.97 8.22 -13.64
CA SER A 43 5.21 7.13 -13.01
C SER A 43 5.83 6.74 -11.68
N ALA A 44 5.02 6.22 -10.73
CA ALA A 44 5.55 5.71 -9.46
C ALA A 44 6.60 4.60 -9.67
N ALA A 45 6.44 3.78 -10.71
CA ALA A 45 7.41 2.74 -11.06
C ALA A 45 8.75 3.33 -11.49
N ASP A 46 8.75 4.30 -12.40
CA ASP A 46 9.98 4.94 -12.88
C ASP A 46 10.70 5.68 -11.75
N HIS A 47 9.93 6.36 -10.89
CA HIS A 47 10.49 7.07 -9.75
C HIS A 47 11.13 6.12 -8.74
N LEU A 48 10.47 5.00 -8.41
CA LEU A 48 11.00 3.97 -7.53
C LEU A 48 12.30 3.37 -8.09
N ILE A 49 12.31 3.05 -9.39
CA ILE A 49 13.50 2.49 -10.07
C ILE A 49 14.68 3.46 -9.98
N GLU A 50 14.46 4.72 -10.29
CA GLU A 50 15.51 5.75 -10.24
C GLU A 50 16.08 5.93 -8.84
N LEU A 51 15.21 6.10 -7.83
CA LEU A 51 15.63 6.25 -6.43
C LEU A 51 16.43 5.04 -5.94
N SER A 52 15.92 3.83 -6.21
CA SER A 52 16.56 2.59 -5.77
C SER A 52 17.93 2.39 -6.40
N LYS A 53 18.05 2.64 -7.72
CA LYS A 53 19.34 2.54 -8.43
C LYS A 53 20.35 3.57 -7.94
N ASN A 54 19.93 4.79 -7.66
CA ASN A 54 20.82 5.82 -7.13
C ASN A 54 21.31 5.46 -5.72
N LYS A 55 20.41 5.03 -4.83
CA LYS A 55 20.78 4.59 -3.47
C LYS A 55 21.66 3.34 -3.49
N LEU A 56 21.42 2.39 -4.40
CA LEU A 56 22.30 1.23 -4.54
C LEU A 56 23.72 1.64 -4.92
N LYS A 57 23.91 2.50 -5.93
CA LYS A 57 25.22 2.99 -6.35
C LYS A 57 26.04 3.56 -5.18
N GLU A 58 25.38 4.28 -4.27
CA GLU A 58 26.06 4.83 -3.08
C GLU A 58 26.49 3.73 -2.11
N LYS A 59 25.61 2.75 -1.87
CA LYS A 59 25.85 1.67 -0.90
C LYS A 59 26.95 0.70 -1.35
N ILE A 60 27.04 0.42 -2.64
CA ILE A 60 27.99 -0.58 -3.20
C ILE A 60 29.33 0.01 -3.65
N LYS A 61 29.59 1.30 -3.41
CA LYS A 61 30.83 1.97 -3.86
C LYS A 61 32.10 1.20 -3.54
N ASN A 62 32.18 0.61 -2.36
CA ASN A 62 33.35 -0.04 -1.80
C ASN A 62 33.38 -1.56 -2.01
N LEU A 63 32.42 -2.13 -2.75
CA LEU A 63 32.37 -3.56 -3.02
C LEU A 63 33.19 -3.93 -4.26
N SER A 64 33.51 -5.23 -4.38
CA SER A 64 34.12 -5.79 -5.58
C SER A 64 33.21 -5.62 -6.80
N ASP A 65 33.77 -5.63 -8.00
CA ASP A 65 32.97 -5.45 -9.22
C ASP A 65 32.00 -6.62 -9.44
N ASP A 66 32.40 -7.84 -9.06
CA ASP A 66 31.53 -9.02 -9.11
C ASP A 66 30.32 -8.88 -8.18
N ASP A 67 30.52 -8.37 -6.96
CA ASP A 67 29.43 -8.12 -6.03
C ASP A 67 28.52 -6.98 -6.51
N LYS A 68 29.08 -5.93 -7.10
CA LYS A 68 28.28 -4.83 -7.68
C LYS A 68 27.30 -5.35 -8.73
N VAL A 69 27.77 -6.21 -9.64
CA VAL A 69 26.94 -6.84 -10.67
C VAL A 69 25.82 -7.66 -10.02
N LYS A 70 26.18 -8.51 -9.06
CA LYS A 70 25.24 -9.37 -8.35
C LYS A 70 24.13 -8.58 -7.65
N TYR A 71 24.48 -7.47 -6.96
CA TYR A 71 23.49 -6.61 -6.32
C TYR A 71 22.62 -5.85 -7.33
N ALA A 72 23.20 -5.41 -8.45
CA ALA A 72 22.45 -4.73 -9.50
C ALA A 72 21.41 -5.65 -10.15
N ASP A 73 21.80 -6.89 -10.50
CA ASP A 73 20.91 -7.89 -11.09
C ASP A 73 19.78 -8.24 -10.12
N ARG A 74 20.09 -8.37 -8.83
CA ARG A 74 19.10 -8.65 -7.80
C ARG A 74 18.10 -7.50 -7.65
N LEU A 75 18.57 -6.25 -7.64
CA LEU A 75 17.70 -5.08 -7.57
C LEU A 75 16.77 -5.00 -8.78
N ASP A 76 17.31 -5.21 -10.00
CA ASP A 76 16.50 -5.18 -11.22
C ASP A 76 15.41 -6.26 -11.22
N PHE A 77 15.71 -7.44 -10.70
CA PHE A 77 14.73 -8.50 -10.51
C PHE A 77 13.60 -8.08 -9.55
N GLU A 78 13.95 -7.55 -8.37
CA GLU A 78 12.98 -7.13 -7.36
C GLU A 78 12.10 -5.97 -7.84
N LEU A 79 12.70 -4.96 -8.46
CA LEU A 79 11.95 -3.83 -9.01
C LEU A 79 10.96 -4.26 -10.10
N ASN A 80 11.34 -5.23 -10.93
CA ASN A 80 10.45 -5.78 -11.95
C ASN A 80 9.25 -6.51 -11.32
N VAL A 81 9.46 -7.28 -10.24
CA VAL A 81 8.37 -7.95 -9.50
C VAL A 81 7.44 -6.91 -8.88
N ILE A 82 7.97 -5.92 -8.17
CA ILE A 82 7.19 -4.86 -7.51
C ILE A 82 6.35 -4.09 -8.52
N SER A 83 6.96 -3.72 -9.65
CA SER A 83 6.27 -2.97 -10.72
C SER A 83 5.17 -3.79 -11.39
N LYS A 84 5.41 -5.08 -11.67
CA LYS A 84 4.39 -5.98 -12.24
C LYS A 84 3.21 -6.21 -11.31
N MET A 85 3.43 -6.20 -10.01
CA MET A 85 2.38 -6.33 -9.01
C MET A 85 1.63 -5.02 -8.72
N GLY A 86 2.07 -3.89 -9.27
CA GLY A 86 1.44 -2.58 -9.08
C GLY A 86 1.72 -1.94 -7.71
N TYR A 87 2.73 -2.41 -6.96
CA TYR A 87 3.03 -1.93 -5.60
C TYR A 87 4.06 -0.80 -5.53
N SER A 88 4.49 -0.24 -6.66
CA SER A 88 5.52 0.81 -6.67
C SER A 88 5.17 2.02 -5.81
N GLY A 89 3.92 2.51 -5.86
CA GLY A 89 3.43 3.60 -5.02
C GLY A 89 3.47 3.25 -3.53
N TYR A 90 3.07 2.03 -3.16
CA TYR A 90 3.14 1.57 -1.77
C TYR A 90 4.57 1.59 -1.22
N PHE A 91 5.55 1.10 -1.99
CA PHE A 91 6.96 1.13 -1.59
C PHE A 91 7.49 2.56 -1.42
N LEU A 92 7.06 3.49 -2.26
CA LEU A 92 7.43 4.91 -2.13
C LEU A 92 6.85 5.52 -0.86
N VAL A 93 5.57 5.29 -0.54
CA VAL A 93 4.93 5.78 0.68
C VAL A 93 5.64 5.23 1.92
N VAL A 94 5.93 3.92 1.96
CA VAL A 94 6.65 3.31 3.10
C VAL A 94 8.07 3.88 3.23
N SER A 95 8.77 4.07 2.11
CA SER A 95 10.11 4.69 2.11
C SER A 95 10.08 6.10 2.67
N ASP A 96 9.07 6.89 2.35
CA ASP A 96 8.89 8.25 2.85
C ASP A 96 8.72 8.26 4.38
N PHE A 97 7.85 7.41 4.92
CA PHE A 97 7.69 7.27 6.37
C PHE A 97 8.97 6.87 7.09
N VAL A 98 9.71 5.91 6.54
CA VAL A 98 10.97 5.44 7.14
C VAL A 98 12.03 6.54 7.11
N ASN A 99 12.18 7.25 5.99
CA ASN A 99 13.13 8.34 5.88
C ASN A 99 12.78 9.48 6.86
N TRP A 100 11.51 9.87 6.92
CA TRP A 100 11.06 10.89 7.86
C TRP A 100 11.36 10.53 9.33
N ALA A 101 11.10 9.27 9.71
CA ALA A 101 11.36 8.78 11.06
C ALA A 101 12.86 8.66 11.39
N GLN A 102 13.73 8.56 10.40
CA GLN A 102 15.18 8.54 10.60
C GLN A 102 15.79 9.95 10.73
N GLU A 103 15.12 10.95 10.17
CA GLU A 103 15.57 12.35 10.17
C GLU A 103 15.08 13.14 11.40
N ASN A 104 14.04 12.64 12.10
CA ASN A 104 13.41 13.28 13.27
C ASN A 104 13.45 12.37 14.50
#